data_09a932a1f27d9cef2ecb8c407eb30f1c
#
_entry.id   09a932a1f27d9cef2ecb8c407eb30f1c
#
_cell.length_a   1.000
_cell.length_b   1.000
_cell.length_c   1.000
_cell.angle_alpha   90.00
_cell.angle_beta   90.00
_cell.angle_gamma   90.00
#
_symmetry.space_group_name_H-M   'P 1'
#
loop_
_entity.id
_entity.type
_entity.pdbx_description
1 polymer ?
#
loop_
_entity_poly.entity_id
_entity_poly.type
_entity_poly.pdbx_seq_one_letter_code
_entity_poly.pdbx_strand_id
1 'polypeptide(L)'
;MSRRRRRCLVSAPAFALLIASAGCSSADEAAEAAVPTPDSKVTELCRNLDKQLPKKVDGLGRADPEPKSELTAGWGDPAIILRCGVARPTEMNNPEADGVTADGVNWLLDEQDDGSFRFTSTLRKAYVEVTLPKERAGSGVSPLTDFAAPVKKAIPKGIA
;
A
#
# COMPACT_ATOMS: atom_id res chain seq x y z
N MET A 1 18.56 -34.38 -81.99
CA MET A 1 17.38 -33.83 -81.31
C MET A 1 17.72 -33.59 -79.84
N SER A 2 17.99 -32.35 -79.51
CA SER A 2 18.53 -31.93 -78.22
C SER A 2 17.39 -31.38 -77.31
N ARG A 3 17.15 -31.97 -76.20
CA ARG A 3 16.23 -31.40 -75.16
C ARG A 3 17.03 -30.82 -74.04
N ARG A 4 17.09 -29.50 -74.00
CA ARG A 4 17.62 -28.71 -72.87
C ARG A 4 16.69 -28.83 -71.69
N ARG A 5 17.16 -29.41 -70.58
CA ARG A 5 16.48 -29.36 -69.27
C ARG A 5 16.86 -28.04 -68.55
N ARG A 6 15.88 -27.17 -68.38
CA ARG A 6 16.02 -25.99 -67.57
C ARG A 6 15.91 -26.42 -66.11
N ARG A 7 16.95 -26.17 -65.30
CA ARG A 7 16.94 -26.32 -63.86
C ARG A 7 16.36 -25.05 -63.28
N CYS A 8 15.17 -25.13 -62.64
CA CYS A 8 14.63 -24.10 -61.81
C CYS A 8 15.32 -24.16 -60.44
N LEU A 9 16.07 -23.14 -60.12
CA LEU A 9 16.56 -22.89 -58.76
C LEU A 9 15.40 -22.33 -57.94
N VAL A 10 14.93 -23.09 -56.97
CA VAL A 10 13.96 -22.64 -55.97
C VAL A 10 14.75 -22.05 -54.81
N SER A 11 14.76 -20.74 -54.73
CA SER A 11 15.28 -20.02 -53.59
C SER A 11 14.26 -20.08 -52.45
N ALA A 12 14.60 -20.76 -51.38
CA ALA A 12 13.82 -20.74 -50.14
C ALA A 12 14.21 -19.48 -49.30
N PRO A 13 13.26 -18.65 -48.88
CA PRO A 13 13.56 -17.63 -47.91
C PRO A 13 13.64 -18.24 -46.51
N ALA A 14 14.77 -18.08 -45.86
CA ALA A 14 14.95 -18.39 -44.43
C ALA A 14 14.15 -17.39 -43.60
N PHE A 15 13.07 -17.84 -43.02
CA PHE A 15 12.31 -17.09 -42.03
C PHE A 15 13.05 -17.19 -40.69
N ALA A 16 13.77 -16.14 -40.32
CA ALA A 16 14.35 -16.01 -38.98
C ALA A 16 13.23 -15.68 -37.98
N LEU A 17 12.80 -16.65 -37.17
CA LEU A 17 11.95 -16.43 -36.03
C LEU A 17 12.78 -15.73 -34.95
N LEU A 18 12.56 -14.44 -34.77
CA LEU A 18 12.96 -13.69 -33.58
C LEU A 18 12.02 -14.09 -32.44
N ILE A 19 12.45 -15.01 -31.59
CA ILE A 19 11.80 -15.29 -30.30
C ILE A 19 12.13 -14.12 -29.40
N ALA A 20 11.20 -13.15 -29.30
CA ALA A 20 11.21 -12.16 -28.24
C ALA A 20 10.92 -12.90 -26.92
N SER A 21 11.95 -13.20 -26.15
CA SER A 21 11.82 -13.60 -24.76
C SER A 21 11.26 -12.39 -23.98
N ALA A 22 9.93 -12.37 -23.78
CA ALA A 22 9.31 -11.53 -22.77
C ALA A 22 9.82 -12.06 -21.42
N GLY A 23 10.92 -11.50 -20.94
CA GLY A 23 11.37 -11.67 -19.58
C GLY A 23 10.31 -11.05 -18.67
N CYS A 24 9.48 -11.88 -18.03
CA CYS A 24 8.81 -11.48 -16.82
C CYS A 24 9.92 -11.27 -15.77
N SER A 25 10.44 -10.06 -15.68
CA SER A 25 11.11 -9.61 -14.48
C SER A 25 10.00 -9.42 -13.46
N SER A 26 9.84 -10.40 -12.56
CA SER A 26 9.26 -10.14 -11.26
C SER A 26 10.25 -9.25 -10.52
N ALA A 27 10.29 -7.97 -10.88
CA ALA A 27 10.76 -6.94 -10.00
C ALA A 27 9.78 -6.94 -8.83
N ASP A 28 10.29 -6.91 -7.60
CA ASP A 28 9.50 -6.57 -6.42
C ASP A 28 8.84 -5.21 -6.71
N GLU A 29 7.62 -5.22 -7.25
CA GLU A 29 6.88 -3.99 -7.48
C GLU A 29 6.51 -3.46 -6.10
N ALA A 30 7.08 -2.31 -5.75
CA ALA A 30 6.71 -1.62 -4.53
C ALA A 30 5.19 -1.41 -4.52
N ALA A 31 4.57 -1.62 -3.36
CA ALA A 31 3.14 -1.37 -3.22
C ALA A 31 2.82 0.08 -3.60
N GLU A 32 1.69 0.31 -4.26
CA GLU A 32 1.22 1.65 -4.58
C GLU A 32 0.33 2.19 -3.45
N ALA A 33 0.53 3.47 -3.09
CA ALA A 33 -0.34 4.15 -2.14
C ALA A 33 -0.59 5.60 -2.57
N ALA A 34 -1.86 5.96 -2.72
CA ALA A 34 -2.24 7.34 -3.01
C ALA A 34 -1.80 8.26 -1.86
N VAL A 35 -0.98 9.27 -2.16
CA VAL A 35 -0.48 10.24 -1.19
C VAL A 35 -1.58 11.21 -0.81
N PRO A 36 -1.94 11.35 0.49
CA PRO A 36 -2.92 12.32 0.94
C PRO A 36 -2.46 13.77 0.71
N THR A 37 -3.43 14.69 0.59
CA THR A 37 -3.16 16.12 0.39
C THR A 37 -3.84 16.95 1.48
N PRO A 38 -3.46 16.79 2.76
CA PRO A 38 -4.01 17.56 3.86
C PRO A 38 -3.53 19.00 3.87
N ASP A 39 -4.11 19.83 4.75
CA ASP A 39 -3.58 21.16 5.00
C ASP A 39 -2.18 21.13 5.65
N SER A 40 -1.55 22.31 5.76
CA SER A 40 -0.16 22.43 6.25
C SER A 40 0.01 21.96 7.71
N LYS A 41 -0.98 22.17 8.56
CA LYS A 41 -0.92 21.76 9.99
C LYS A 41 -0.95 20.24 10.11
N VAL A 42 -1.87 19.61 9.40
CA VAL A 42 -1.97 18.15 9.35
C VAL A 42 -0.73 17.55 8.68
N THR A 43 -0.22 18.17 7.60
CA THR A 43 1.04 17.76 6.96
C THR A 43 2.20 17.74 7.96
N GLU A 44 2.34 18.74 8.82
CA GLU A 44 3.40 18.80 9.84
C GLU A 44 3.25 17.67 10.87
N LEU A 45 2.03 17.41 11.34
CA LEU A 45 1.75 16.28 12.24
C LEU A 45 2.13 14.94 11.61
N CYS A 46 1.80 14.76 10.33
CA CYS A 46 2.12 13.53 9.60
C CYS A 46 3.62 13.34 9.38
N ARG A 47 4.36 14.41 9.06
CA ARG A 47 5.83 14.37 9.02
C ARG A 47 6.46 14.02 10.35
N ASN A 48 5.88 14.51 11.45
CA ASN A 48 6.32 14.14 12.79
C ASN A 48 5.99 12.68 13.12
N LEU A 49 4.88 12.15 12.60
CA LEU A 49 4.54 10.74 12.70
C LEU A 49 5.56 9.87 11.94
N ASP A 50 5.86 10.19 10.70
CA ASP A 50 6.80 9.41 9.88
C ASP A 50 8.15 9.19 10.58
N LYS A 51 8.69 10.23 11.23
CA LYS A 51 9.94 10.16 12.02
C LYS A 51 9.85 9.22 13.23
N GLN A 52 8.64 8.89 13.69
CA GLN A 52 8.40 8.02 14.86
C GLN A 52 8.03 6.59 14.45
N LEU A 53 7.72 6.35 13.16
CA LEU A 53 7.26 5.06 12.69
C LEU A 53 8.32 3.97 12.90
N PRO A 54 7.91 2.76 13.31
CA PRO A 54 8.82 1.67 13.58
C PRO A 54 9.44 1.13 12.29
N LYS A 55 10.65 0.58 12.41
CA LYS A 55 11.32 -0.12 11.30
C LYS A 55 10.67 -1.46 10.97
N LYS A 56 9.91 -2.03 11.92
CA LYS A 56 9.17 -3.28 11.74
C LYS A 56 7.76 -3.11 12.30
N VAL A 57 6.78 -3.71 11.63
CA VAL A 57 5.37 -3.82 12.04
C VAL A 57 4.96 -5.27 11.87
N ASP A 58 4.39 -5.86 12.89
CA ASP A 58 4.00 -7.29 12.89
C ASP A 58 5.13 -8.22 12.41
N GLY A 59 6.37 -7.88 12.79
CA GLY A 59 7.58 -8.57 12.37
C GLY A 59 8.10 -8.26 10.97
N LEU A 60 7.34 -7.50 10.15
CA LEU A 60 7.66 -7.15 8.77
C LEU A 60 8.57 -5.93 8.70
N GLY A 61 9.57 -5.98 7.82
CA GLY A 61 10.46 -4.85 7.56
C GLY A 61 9.79 -3.72 6.78
N ARG A 62 10.32 -2.48 6.94
CA ARG A 62 9.87 -1.29 6.19
C ARG A 62 10.03 -1.53 4.69
N ALA A 63 8.99 -1.24 3.93
CA ALA A 63 8.91 -1.30 2.48
C ALA A 63 7.98 -0.16 2.02
N ASP A 64 8.55 1.02 1.82
CA ASP A 64 7.75 2.22 1.52
C ASP A 64 7.08 2.11 0.16
N PRO A 65 5.80 2.51 0.06
CA PRO A 65 5.06 2.45 -1.20
C PRO A 65 5.50 3.54 -2.18
N GLU A 66 5.16 3.37 -3.43
CA GLU A 66 5.31 4.41 -4.45
C GLU A 66 3.98 5.18 -4.66
N PRO A 67 4.03 6.48 -4.95
CA PRO A 67 5.21 7.34 -4.90
C PRO A 67 5.67 7.59 -3.46
N LYS A 68 6.98 7.65 -3.24
CA LYS A 68 7.54 7.91 -1.89
C LYS A 68 7.07 9.23 -1.31
N SER A 69 6.65 9.22 -0.06
CA SER A 69 6.16 10.41 0.64
C SER A 69 6.34 10.26 2.16
N GLU A 70 6.56 11.36 2.86
CA GLU A 70 6.52 11.42 4.34
C GLU A 70 5.08 11.25 4.90
N LEU A 71 4.06 11.14 4.03
CA LEU A 71 2.66 10.93 4.40
C LEU A 71 2.21 9.48 4.22
N THR A 72 3.09 8.62 3.69
CA THR A 72 2.82 7.22 3.43
C THR A 72 3.97 6.33 3.89
N ALA A 73 3.64 5.14 4.35
CA ALA A 73 4.62 4.16 4.80
C ALA A 73 4.10 2.74 4.55
N GLY A 74 4.99 1.78 4.38
CA GLY A 74 4.63 0.39 4.16
C GLY A 74 5.54 -0.60 4.84
N TRP A 75 5.05 -1.82 5.08
CA TRP A 75 5.81 -2.93 5.67
C TRP A 75 5.40 -4.25 5.04
N GLY A 76 6.40 -5.00 4.59
CA GLY A 76 6.23 -6.34 4.04
C GLY A 76 5.70 -6.37 2.60
N ASP A 77 5.47 -7.60 2.11
CA ASP A 77 4.86 -7.93 0.83
C ASP A 77 3.98 -9.18 1.03
N PRO A 78 2.65 -9.12 0.79
CA PRO A 78 1.84 -7.93 0.53
C PRO A 78 1.91 -6.92 1.69
N ALA A 79 1.94 -5.64 1.36
CA ALA A 79 2.31 -4.59 2.31
C ALA A 79 1.16 -4.18 3.24
N ILE A 80 1.48 -3.99 4.52
CA ILE A 80 0.68 -3.15 5.43
C ILE A 80 0.98 -1.70 5.05
N ILE A 81 -0.03 -0.93 4.69
CA ILE A 81 0.13 0.46 4.25
C ILE A 81 -0.44 1.41 5.30
N LEU A 82 0.35 2.42 5.67
CA LEU A 82 -0.09 3.55 6.47
C LEU A 82 -0.16 4.80 5.61
N ARG A 83 -1.25 5.56 5.74
CA ARG A 83 -1.43 6.89 5.13
C ARG A 83 -1.84 7.88 6.23
N CYS A 84 -1.18 9.01 6.31
CA CYS A 84 -1.48 10.06 7.29
C CYS A 84 -2.02 11.31 6.61
N GLY A 85 -3.07 11.89 7.17
CA GLY A 85 -3.73 13.07 6.62
C GLY A 85 -4.78 12.74 5.58
N VAL A 86 -5.35 11.55 5.64
CA VAL A 86 -6.52 11.18 4.83
C VAL A 86 -7.73 12.03 5.21
N ALA A 87 -8.68 12.17 4.29
CA ALA A 87 -9.96 12.79 4.58
C ALA A 87 -10.73 11.98 5.64
N ARG A 88 -11.65 12.63 6.35
CA ARG A 88 -12.52 11.96 7.31
C ARG A 88 -13.42 10.94 6.58
N PRO A 89 -13.35 9.64 6.93
CA PRO A 89 -14.24 8.64 6.34
C PRO A 89 -15.72 8.94 6.60
N THR A 90 -16.58 8.68 5.62
CA THR A 90 -18.03 8.86 5.74
C THR A 90 -18.64 7.91 6.77
N GLU A 91 -18.06 6.74 6.95
CA GLU A 91 -18.41 5.70 7.92
C GLU A 91 -18.35 6.20 9.37
N MET A 92 -17.53 7.22 9.66
CA MET A 92 -17.54 7.88 10.98
C MET A 92 -18.85 8.62 11.33
N ASN A 93 -19.78 8.74 10.38
CA ASN A 93 -21.12 9.28 10.62
C ASN A 93 -22.14 8.19 10.98
N ASN A 94 -21.80 6.92 10.77
CA ASN A 94 -22.63 5.80 11.14
C ASN A 94 -22.46 5.48 12.64
N PRO A 95 -23.51 5.60 13.46
CA PRO A 95 -23.44 5.27 14.89
C PRO A 95 -23.20 3.78 15.17
N GLU A 96 -23.43 2.93 14.19
CA GLU A 96 -23.23 1.47 14.27
C GLU A 96 -21.89 1.04 13.65
N ALA A 97 -21.03 2.00 13.24
CA ALA A 97 -19.73 1.67 12.67
C ALA A 97 -18.86 0.92 13.67
N ASP A 98 -18.23 -0.13 13.20
CA ASP A 98 -17.33 -0.93 14.02
C ASP A 98 -16.07 -0.14 14.38
N GLY A 99 -15.60 -0.38 15.59
CA GLY A 99 -14.40 0.27 16.10
C GLY A 99 -13.59 -0.66 17.00
N VAL A 100 -12.29 -0.45 17.00
CA VAL A 100 -11.36 -1.19 17.85
C VAL A 100 -10.45 -0.22 18.60
N THR A 101 -9.97 -0.64 19.76
CA THR A 101 -8.96 0.10 20.51
C THR A 101 -7.69 -0.72 20.59
N ALA A 102 -6.58 -0.14 20.11
CA ALA A 102 -5.26 -0.75 20.20
C ALA A 102 -4.36 0.20 20.99
N ASP A 103 -3.91 -0.23 22.16
CA ASP A 103 -2.96 0.48 23.03
C ASP A 103 -3.33 1.95 23.31
N GLY A 104 -4.65 2.23 23.49
CA GLY A 104 -5.18 3.56 23.78
C GLY A 104 -5.30 4.50 22.57
N VAL A 105 -5.22 3.98 21.37
CA VAL A 105 -5.67 4.61 20.13
C VAL A 105 -6.95 3.93 19.67
N ASN A 106 -7.98 4.73 19.39
CA ASN A 106 -9.24 4.25 18.85
C ASN A 106 -9.18 4.31 17.33
N TRP A 107 -9.71 3.27 16.69
CA TRP A 107 -9.74 3.09 15.24
C TRP A 107 -11.14 2.75 14.78
N LEU A 108 -11.62 3.41 13.75
CA LEU A 108 -12.74 2.93 12.94
C LEU A 108 -12.25 1.70 12.18
N LEU A 109 -13.03 0.63 12.18
CA LEU A 109 -12.81 -0.56 11.36
C LEU A 109 -13.74 -0.52 10.14
N ASP A 110 -13.18 -0.70 8.97
CA ASP A 110 -13.89 -0.74 7.70
C ASP A 110 -13.37 -1.91 6.85
N GLU A 111 -14.20 -2.94 6.70
CA GLU A 111 -13.90 -4.08 5.84
C GLU A 111 -14.18 -3.72 4.39
N GLN A 112 -13.21 -3.98 3.52
CA GLN A 112 -13.30 -3.63 2.11
C GLN A 112 -13.81 -4.82 1.29
N ASP A 113 -14.41 -4.56 0.12
CA ASP A 113 -14.97 -5.57 -0.77
C ASP A 113 -13.95 -6.62 -1.24
N ASP A 114 -12.66 -6.28 -1.26
CA ASP A 114 -11.57 -7.19 -1.61
C ASP A 114 -11.10 -8.07 -0.44
N GLY A 115 -11.71 -7.92 0.73
CA GLY A 115 -11.38 -8.63 1.96
C GLY A 115 -10.19 -8.04 2.72
N SER A 116 -9.68 -6.87 2.31
CA SER A 116 -8.73 -6.11 3.13
C SER A 116 -9.45 -5.36 4.25
N PHE A 117 -8.72 -4.95 5.27
CA PHE A 117 -9.25 -4.16 6.37
C PHE A 117 -8.58 -2.79 6.39
N ARG A 118 -9.40 -1.77 6.53
CA ARG A 118 -8.96 -0.39 6.70
C ARG A 118 -9.28 0.07 8.12
N PHE A 119 -8.29 0.61 8.79
CA PHE A 119 -8.42 1.18 10.12
C PHE A 119 -8.10 2.67 10.06
N THR A 120 -9.00 3.52 10.53
CA THR A 120 -8.74 4.97 10.58
C THR A 120 -8.78 5.46 12.02
N SER A 121 -7.72 6.13 12.47
CA SER A 121 -7.65 6.65 13.83
C SER A 121 -8.75 7.68 14.09
N THR A 122 -9.38 7.62 15.28
CA THR A 122 -10.44 8.54 15.68
C THR A 122 -9.99 9.42 16.85
N LEU A 123 -10.68 10.54 17.07
CA LEU A 123 -10.43 11.48 18.17
C LEU A 123 -8.98 12.01 18.20
N ARG A 124 -8.42 12.28 17.04
CA ARG A 124 -7.09 12.84 16.80
C ARG A 124 -7.13 14.00 15.83
N LYS A 125 -6.14 14.91 15.91
CA LYS A 125 -6.03 16.12 15.07
C LYS A 125 -5.55 15.83 13.64
N ALA A 126 -5.32 14.58 13.29
CA ALA A 126 -5.09 14.08 11.94
C ALA A 126 -5.61 12.65 11.85
N TYR A 127 -6.22 12.29 10.74
CA TYR A 127 -6.61 10.91 10.49
C TYR A 127 -5.41 10.13 9.97
N VAL A 128 -5.10 9.04 10.65
CA VAL A 128 -4.11 8.05 10.25
C VAL A 128 -4.86 6.81 9.81
N GLU A 129 -4.65 6.39 8.59
CA GLU A 129 -5.25 5.19 8.02
C GLU A 129 -4.21 4.08 7.92
N VAL A 130 -4.58 2.87 8.28
CA VAL A 130 -3.79 1.65 8.13
C VAL A 130 -4.60 0.65 7.34
N THR A 131 -4.07 0.17 6.22
CA THR A 131 -4.68 -0.90 5.43
C THR A 131 -3.92 -2.20 5.66
N LEU A 132 -4.65 -3.24 6.07
CA LEU A 132 -4.17 -4.62 6.13
C LEU A 132 -4.69 -5.38 4.92
N PRO A 133 -3.83 -5.91 4.04
CA PRO A 133 -4.27 -6.76 2.94
C PRO A 133 -4.92 -8.03 3.48
N LYS A 134 -5.84 -8.62 2.72
CA LYS A 134 -6.61 -9.83 3.13
C LYS A 134 -5.73 -10.99 3.57
N GLU A 135 -4.54 -11.14 2.99
CA GLU A 135 -3.56 -12.16 3.32
C GLU A 135 -3.05 -12.02 4.77
N ARG A 136 -3.24 -10.84 5.38
CA ARG A 136 -2.85 -10.52 6.75
C ARG A 136 -4.04 -10.34 7.70
N ALA A 137 -5.25 -10.60 7.24
CA ALA A 137 -6.46 -10.52 8.08
C ALA A 137 -6.35 -11.37 9.37
N GLY A 138 -5.59 -12.47 9.32
CA GLY A 138 -5.32 -13.32 10.49
C GLY A 138 -4.49 -12.66 11.59
N SER A 139 -3.76 -11.55 11.30
CA SER A 139 -3.06 -10.77 12.32
C SER A 139 -4.01 -9.95 13.20
N GLY A 140 -5.26 -9.77 12.77
CA GLY A 140 -6.25 -8.96 13.48
C GLY A 140 -5.76 -7.53 13.72
N VAL A 141 -5.83 -7.06 14.97
CA VAL A 141 -5.40 -5.70 15.35
C VAL A 141 -3.93 -5.61 15.80
N SER A 142 -3.18 -6.71 15.74
CA SER A 142 -1.77 -6.75 16.18
C SER A 142 -0.92 -5.64 15.56
N PRO A 143 -0.98 -5.37 14.24
CA PRO A 143 -0.21 -4.30 13.63
C PRO A 143 -0.53 -2.91 14.17
N LEU A 144 -1.75 -2.67 14.65
CA LEU A 144 -2.18 -1.38 15.18
C LEU A 144 -1.48 -1.05 16.51
N THR A 145 -1.06 -2.07 17.27
CA THR A 145 -0.33 -1.84 18.54
C THR A 145 1.04 -1.23 18.29
N ASP A 146 1.70 -1.61 17.18
CA ASP A 146 3.00 -1.04 16.79
C ASP A 146 2.90 0.44 16.39
N PHE A 147 1.73 0.88 15.92
CA PHE A 147 1.47 2.27 15.56
C PHE A 147 0.98 3.12 16.73
N ALA A 148 0.48 2.52 17.81
CA ALA A 148 -0.18 3.25 18.88
C ALA A 148 0.74 4.28 19.58
N ALA A 149 1.97 3.92 19.91
CA ALA A 149 2.92 4.83 20.54
C ALA A 149 3.33 5.98 19.60
N PRO A 150 3.75 5.74 18.34
CA PRO A 150 4.00 6.78 17.35
C PRO A 150 2.82 7.75 17.17
N VAL A 151 1.61 7.21 16.98
CA VAL A 151 0.40 8.02 16.81
C VAL A 151 0.10 8.89 18.03
N LYS A 152 0.18 8.32 19.23
CA LYS A 152 -0.03 9.09 20.48
C LYS A 152 0.96 10.23 20.62
N LYS A 153 2.21 10.03 20.21
CA LYS A 153 3.29 11.00 20.34
C LYS A 153 3.21 12.11 19.30
N ALA A 154 2.90 11.76 18.05
CA ALA A 154 2.93 12.70 16.92
C ALA A 154 1.59 13.41 16.68
N ILE A 155 0.47 12.73 16.91
CA ILE A 155 -0.87 13.23 16.59
C ILE A 155 -1.65 13.47 17.89
N PRO A 156 -1.80 14.73 18.35
CA PRO A 156 -2.53 15.05 19.57
C PRO A 156 -3.99 14.61 19.54
N LYS A 157 -4.58 14.37 20.72
CA LYS A 157 -6.03 14.16 20.84
C LYS A 157 -6.78 15.40 20.36
N GLY A 158 -7.93 15.20 19.76
CA GLY A 158 -8.79 16.24 19.23
C GLY A 158 -9.70 15.74 18.13
N ILE A 159 -10.23 16.68 17.37
CA ILE A 159 -11.02 16.42 16.15
C ILE A 159 -10.25 17.08 15.00
N ALA A 160 -10.04 16.30 13.92
CA ALA A 160 -9.42 16.79 12.69
C ALA A 160 -10.42 17.59 11.87
#